data_f2a5e37aae85bc3dec602996f4c7ba5a
#
_entry.id   f2a5e37aae85bc3dec602996f4c7ba5a
#
_cell.length_a   1.000
_cell.length_b   1.000
_cell.length_c   1.000
_cell.angle_alpha   90.00
_cell.angle_beta   90.00
_cell.angle_gamma   90.00
#
_symmetry.space_group_name_H-M   'P 1'
#
loop_
_entity.id
_entity.type
_entity.pdbx_description
1 polymer ?
#
loop_
_entity_poly.entity_id
_entity_poly.type
_entity_poly.pdbx_seq_one_letter_code
_entity_poly.pdbx_strand_id
1 'polypeptide(L)'
;MKTYTITYGWAPPQIDRWRGTFRLFYNTEEKTEIREHKDFETGEIISEEVTYWLCDVIEFDKDSDTVRMIREGQNSLECQKHLLLLKIEAYDSSEKVNNFSIGGYDTWLDKATRVGLKLRFEAEQRMGKTETILWQDGVSFPLTISDALLMLDSLELYASNCYDTTQMHIANAKKLESVEDIKNYDHRSGYPEKIRL
;
A
#
# COMPACT_ATOMS: atom_id res chain seq x y z
N MET A 1 -6.09 -9.48 7.09
CA MET A 1 -4.74 -9.36 6.51
C MET A 1 -4.24 -7.95 6.75
N LYS A 2 -3.01 -7.77 7.22
CA LYS A 2 -2.39 -6.44 7.42
C LYS A 2 -1.15 -6.35 6.55
N THR A 3 -0.87 -5.17 6.01
CA THR A 3 0.33 -4.89 5.21
C THR A 3 1.05 -3.69 5.78
N TYR A 4 2.38 -3.79 5.87
CA TYR A 4 3.23 -2.70 6.36
C TYR A 4 4.66 -2.91 5.89
N THR A 5 5.49 -1.88 5.99
CA THR A 5 6.93 -1.95 5.71
C THR A 5 7.70 -1.95 7.02
N ILE A 6 8.74 -2.76 7.12
CA ILE A 6 9.55 -2.90 8.33
C ILE A 6 11.04 -2.99 7.97
N THR A 7 11.90 -2.62 8.91
CA THR A 7 13.36 -2.82 8.82
C THR A 7 13.81 -3.97 9.71
N TYR A 8 14.77 -4.75 9.21
CA TYR A 8 15.40 -5.85 9.92
C TYR A 8 16.92 -5.71 9.94
N GLY A 9 17.55 -6.08 11.04
CA GLY A 9 19.02 -6.10 11.17
C GLY A 9 19.69 -7.30 10.47
N TRP A 10 18.92 -8.21 9.91
CA TRP A 10 19.40 -9.38 9.14
C TRP A 10 18.39 -9.71 8.04
N ALA A 11 18.81 -10.49 7.03
CA ALA A 11 17.93 -10.96 5.97
C ALA A 11 16.74 -11.75 6.55
N PRO A 12 15.49 -11.28 6.40
CA PRO A 12 14.33 -11.98 6.94
C PRO A 12 14.07 -13.28 6.18
N PRO A 13 13.54 -14.32 6.84
CA PRO A 13 13.07 -15.51 6.15
C PRO A 13 11.87 -15.16 5.27
N GLN A 14 11.56 -15.99 4.27
CA GLN A 14 10.37 -15.76 3.43
C GLN A 14 9.08 -15.71 4.26
N ILE A 15 9.00 -16.53 5.30
CA ILE A 15 7.88 -16.58 6.25
C ILE A 15 8.40 -16.71 7.68
N ASP A 16 7.77 -15.99 8.60
CA ASP A 16 8.06 -16.03 10.03
C ASP A 16 6.77 -16.14 10.85
N ARG A 17 6.90 -16.62 12.07
CA ARG A 17 5.81 -16.73 13.04
C ARG A 17 5.94 -15.63 14.10
N TRP A 18 4.91 -14.80 14.24
CA TRP A 18 4.93 -13.68 15.16
C TRP A 18 3.62 -13.54 15.93
N ARG A 19 3.68 -13.65 17.27
CA ARG A 19 2.52 -13.40 18.16
C ARG A 19 1.22 -14.07 17.74
N GLY A 20 1.30 -15.32 17.24
CA GLY A 20 0.11 -16.10 16.83
C GLY A 20 -0.34 -15.89 15.38
N THR A 21 0.30 -15.00 14.64
CA THR A 21 0.12 -14.81 13.19
C THR A 21 1.34 -15.30 12.42
N PHE A 22 1.24 -15.32 11.10
CA PHE A 22 2.38 -15.52 10.20
C PHE A 22 2.64 -14.22 9.43
N ARG A 23 3.92 -13.94 9.17
CA ARG A 23 4.37 -12.82 8.35
C ARG A 23 5.08 -13.36 7.12
N LEU A 24 4.62 -12.95 5.94
CA LEU A 24 5.31 -13.14 4.67
C LEU A 24 6.11 -11.88 4.37
N PHE A 25 7.41 -12.02 4.13
CA PHE A 25 8.31 -10.93 3.75
C PHE A 25 8.53 -10.95 2.24
N TYR A 26 8.46 -9.78 1.61
CA TYR A 26 8.68 -9.63 0.18
C TYR A 26 9.25 -8.23 -0.13
N ASN A 27 9.65 -7.98 -1.37
CA ASN A 27 10.33 -6.75 -1.77
C ASN A 27 11.52 -6.41 -0.85
N THR A 28 12.29 -7.43 -0.49
CA THR A 28 13.39 -7.30 0.46
C THR A 28 14.58 -6.64 -0.21
N GLU A 29 15.02 -5.51 0.34
CA GLU A 29 16.17 -4.74 -0.13
C GLU A 29 17.19 -4.59 0.99
N GLU A 30 18.44 -4.90 0.73
CA GLU A 30 19.55 -4.58 1.62
C GLU A 30 19.93 -3.10 1.47
N LYS A 31 20.03 -2.40 2.58
CA LYS A 31 20.41 -0.98 2.64
C LYS A 31 21.52 -0.78 3.66
N THR A 32 22.41 0.11 3.33
CA THR A 32 23.51 0.51 4.21
C THR A 32 23.44 2.01 4.43
N GLU A 33 23.58 2.42 5.69
CA GLU A 33 23.65 3.83 6.07
C GLU A 33 24.72 4.04 7.12
N ILE A 34 25.29 5.25 7.14
CA ILE A 34 26.20 5.66 8.19
C ILE A 34 25.37 6.26 9.32
N ARG A 35 25.45 5.68 10.51
CA ARG A 35 24.86 6.21 11.74
C ARG A 35 25.92 6.83 12.62
N GLU A 36 25.64 8.05 13.06
CA GLU A 36 26.46 8.73 14.04
C GLU A 36 25.80 8.62 15.41
N HIS A 37 26.57 8.20 16.39
CA HIS A 37 26.16 8.22 17.79
C HIS A 37 27.24 8.77 18.66
N LYS A 38 26.85 9.37 19.78
CA LYS A 38 27.80 9.91 20.76
C LYS A 38 28.14 8.82 21.76
N ASP A 39 29.42 8.52 21.89
CA ASP A 39 29.91 7.66 22.96
C ASP A 39 29.62 8.30 24.31
N PHE A 40 29.00 7.54 25.22
CA PHE A 40 28.58 8.05 26.52
C PHE A 40 29.75 8.23 27.51
N GLU A 41 30.87 7.51 27.30
CA GLU A 41 32.03 7.57 28.19
C GLU A 41 33.02 8.62 27.73
N THR A 42 33.29 8.71 26.45
CA THR A 42 34.30 9.63 25.87
C THR A 42 33.74 10.93 25.38
N GLY A 43 32.42 10.95 25.04
CA GLY A 43 31.74 12.10 24.45
C GLY A 43 32.05 12.32 22.96
N GLU A 44 32.82 11.43 22.34
CA GLU A 44 33.21 11.49 20.93
C GLU A 44 32.06 11.03 20.03
N ILE A 45 32.00 11.56 18.80
CA ILE A 45 31.08 11.11 17.78
C ILE A 45 31.69 9.92 17.06
N ILE A 46 31.07 8.76 17.17
CA ILE A 46 31.43 7.55 16.48
C ILE A 46 30.51 7.37 15.30
N SER A 47 31.08 7.19 14.10
CA SER A 47 30.35 6.85 12.88
C SER A 47 30.51 5.36 12.61
N GLU A 48 29.40 4.65 12.52
CA GLU A 48 29.38 3.23 12.14
C GLU A 48 28.55 2.99 10.89
N GLU A 49 28.98 2.06 10.06
CA GLU A 49 28.23 1.60 8.91
C GLU A 49 27.24 0.50 9.37
N VAL A 50 25.95 0.79 9.24
CA VAL A 50 24.89 -0.14 9.64
C VAL A 50 24.16 -0.65 8.41
N THR A 51 24.19 -1.95 8.23
CA THR A 51 23.41 -2.63 7.20
C THR A 51 22.09 -3.12 7.78
N TYR A 52 21.00 -2.85 7.08
CA TYR A 52 19.67 -3.31 7.44
C TYR A 52 18.88 -3.73 6.19
N TRP A 53 17.83 -4.48 6.43
CA TRP A 53 16.93 -4.97 5.37
C TRP A 53 15.58 -4.27 5.45
N LEU A 54 15.20 -3.60 4.37
CA LEU A 54 13.87 -3.03 4.19
C LEU A 54 13.01 -4.06 3.48
N CYS A 55 11.85 -4.38 4.03
CA CYS A 55 10.95 -5.35 3.44
C CYS A 55 9.49 -4.99 3.67
N ASP A 56 8.66 -5.34 2.71
CA ASP A 56 7.21 -5.31 2.86
C ASP A 56 6.75 -6.60 3.54
N VAL A 57 5.71 -6.49 4.37
CA VAL A 57 5.18 -7.61 5.16
C VAL A 57 3.68 -7.76 4.92
N ILE A 58 3.25 -8.99 4.70
CA ILE A 58 1.85 -9.38 4.78
C ILE A 58 1.67 -10.25 6.02
N GLU A 59 0.74 -9.85 6.89
CA GLU A 59 0.39 -10.59 8.09
C GLU A 59 -0.96 -11.31 7.90
N PHE A 60 -1.02 -12.61 8.21
CA PHE A 60 -2.21 -13.44 8.06
C PHE A 60 -2.33 -14.49 9.16
N ASP A 61 -3.53 -15.05 9.30
CA ASP A 61 -3.86 -15.95 10.36
C ASP A 61 -3.12 -17.31 10.27
N LYS A 62 -2.89 -17.90 11.43
CA LYS A 62 -2.09 -19.11 11.63
C LYS A 62 -2.56 -20.32 10.81
N ASP A 63 -3.86 -20.47 10.64
CA ASP A 63 -4.48 -21.64 10.02
C ASP A 63 -4.97 -21.35 8.59
N SER A 64 -4.45 -20.29 7.95
CA SER A 64 -4.80 -19.94 6.58
C SER A 64 -4.29 -20.95 5.58
N ASP A 65 -5.02 -21.14 4.50
CA ASP A 65 -4.60 -21.97 3.36
C ASP A 65 -3.24 -21.55 2.82
N THR A 66 -2.94 -20.24 2.84
CA THR A 66 -1.64 -19.68 2.45
C THR A 66 -0.48 -20.28 3.23
N VAL A 67 -0.61 -20.38 4.55
CA VAL A 67 0.44 -20.99 5.41
C VAL A 67 0.63 -22.45 5.06
N ARG A 68 -0.46 -23.18 4.85
CA ARG A 68 -0.42 -24.59 4.45
C ARG A 68 0.29 -24.74 3.10
N MET A 69 -0.10 -23.97 2.08
CA MET A 69 0.53 -24.00 0.76
C MET A 69 2.02 -23.67 0.82
N ILE A 70 2.44 -22.70 1.63
CA ILE A 70 3.86 -22.36 1.79
C ILE A 70 4.62 -23.53 2.40
N ARG A 71 4.08 -24.18 3.41
CA ARG A 71 4.74 -25.30 4.09
C ARG A 71 4.83 -26.55 3.23
N GLU A 72 3.80 -26.82 2.45
CA GLU A 72 3.67 -28.06 1.66
C GLU A 72 4.32 -27.93 0.27
N GLY A 73 4.42 -26.70 -0.26
CA GLY A 73 4.87 -26.49 -1.63
C GLY A 73 5.53 -25.15 -1.90
N GLN A 74 6.44 -24.68 -1.02
CA GLN A 74 7.10 -23.36 -1.15
C GLN A 74 7.61 -23.03 -2.56
N ASN A 75 8.09 -24.03 -3.30
CA ASN A 75 8.65 -23.86 -4.64
C ASN A 75 7.70 -24.33 -5.74
N SER A 76 6.49 -24.74 -5.42
CA SER A 76 5.52 -25.13 -6.43
C SER A 76 4.97 -23.91 -7.17
N LEU A 77 4.68 -24.04 -8.46
CA LEU A 77 4.13 -22.99 -9.29
C LEU A 77 2.84 -22.40 -8.67
N GLU A 78 1.93 -23.25 -8.22
CA GLU A 78 0.65 -22.83 -7.64
C GLU A 78 0.83 -22.04 -6.32
N CYS A 79 1.77 -22.46 -5.47
CA CYS A 79 2.12 -21.72 -4.26
C CYS A 79 2.67 -20.33 -4.59
N GLN A 80 3.57 -20.24 -5.56
CA GLN A 80 4.16 -18.96 -5.97
C GLN A 80 3.13 -18.04 -6.62
N LYS A 81 2.21 -18.56 -7.43
CA LYS A 81 1.07 -17.79 -7.97
C LYS A 81 0.19 -17.25 -6.85
N HIS A 82 -0.15 -18.09 -5.87
CA HIS A 82 -0.95 -17.66 -4.74
C HIS A 82 -0.28 -16.51 -3.95
N LEU A 83 1.02 -16.63 -3.70
CA LEU A 83 1.79 -15.56 -3.05
C LEU A 83 1.84 -14.28 -3.88
N LEU A 84 1.96 -14.37 -5.20
CA LEU A 84 1.90 -13.21 -6.08
C LEU A 84 0.53 -12.52 -6.03
N LEU A 85 -0.57 -13.28 -6.04
CA LEU A 85 -1.91 -12.72 -5.90
C LEU A 85 -2.08 -11.96 -4.58
N LEU A 86 -1.58 -12.51 -3.47
CA LEU A 86 -1.59 -11.81 -2.18
C LEU A 86 -0.79 -10.50 -2.21
N LYS A 87 0.36 -10.48 -2.90
CA LYS A 87 1.17 -9.27 -3.06
C LYS A 87 0.44 -8.20 -3.88
N ILE A 88 -0.26 -8.60 -4.95
CA ILE A 88 -1.09 -7.69 -5.76
C ILE A 88 -2.19 -7.06 -4.91
N GLU A 89 -2.96 -7.88 -4.18
CA GLU A 89 -4.02 -7.39 -3.29
C GLU A 89 -3.49 -6.48 -2.18
N ALA A 90 -2.34 -6.84 -1.61
CA ALA A 90 -1.69 -6.03 -0.59
C ALA A 90 -1.21 -4.67 -1.12
N TYR A 91 -0.68 -4.63 -2.34
CA TYR A 91 -0.24 -3.39 -2.97
C TYR A 91 -1.43 -2.49 -3.30
N ASP A 92 -2.52 -3.05 -3.86
CA ASP A 92 -3.77 -2.35 -4.13
C ASP A 92 -4.34 -1.68 -2.86
N SER A 93 -4.28 -2.39 -1.73
CA SER A 93 -4.78 -1.90 -0.44
C SER A 93 -3.83 -0.94 0.28
N SER A 94 -2.64 -0.71 -0.25
CA SER A 94 -1.61 0.13 0.39
C SER A 94 -1.80 1.62 0.10
N GLU A 95 -1.18 2.46 0.93
CA GLU A 95 -1.08 3.91 0.70
C GLU A 95 -0.33 4.28 -0.60
N LYS A 96 0.31 3.32 -1.25
CA LYS A 96 0.94 3.54 -2.55
C LYS A 96 -0.07 3.66 -3.67
N VAL A 97 -1.24 3.05 -3.50
CA VAL A 97 -2.39 3.11 -4.41
C VAL A 97 -3.49 3.98 -3.82
N ASN A 98 -3.90 3.71 -2.58
CA ASN A 98 -4.99 4.41 -1.89
C ASN A 98 -4.47 5.69 -1.22
N ASN A 99 -4.16 6.70 -2.02
CA ASN A 99 -3.67 7.98 -1.53
C ASN A 99 -3.86 9.06 -2.61
N PHE A 100 -4.18 10.28 -2.18
CA PHE A 100 -4.13 11.50 -2.97
C PHE A 100 -3.68 12.67 -2.08
N SER A 101 -3.27 13.78 -2.68
CA SER A 101 -2.88 14.98 -1.93
C SER A 101 -3.86 16.11 -2.20
N ILE A 102 -4.32 16.78 -1.14
CA ILE A 102 -5.11 18.01 -1.20
C ILE A 102 -4.43 19.11 -0.39
N GLY A 103 -4.06 20.22 -1.04
CA GLY A 103 -3.34 21.31 -0.39
C GLY A 103 -2.01 20.86 0.25
N GLY A 104 -1.37 19.82 -0.30
CA GLY A 104 -0.15 19.23 0.25
C GLY A 104 -0.37 18.24 1.42
N TYR A 105 -1.61 17.94 1.77
CA TYR A 105 -1.98 16.96 2.78
C TYR A 105 -2.35 15.63 2.12
N ASP A 106 -1.62 14.57 2.46
CA ASP A 106 -1.85 13.22 1.92
C ASP A 106 -2.96 12.51 2.69
N THR A 107 -3.96 11.99 1.97
CA THR A 107 -5.12 11.32 2.56
C THR A 107 -5.77 10.34 1.59
N TRP A 108 -6.79 9.62 2.06
CA TRP A 108 -7.64 8.77 1.24
C TRP A 108 -9.10 8.85 1.68
N LEU A 109 -9.98 8.94 0.71
CA LEU A 109 -11.42 8.83 0.92
C LEU A 109 -11.90 7.49 0.34
N ASP A 110 -12.40 6.62 1.20
CA ASP A 110 -12.99 5.37 0.75
C ASP A 110 -14.25 5.59 -0.12
N LYS A 111 -14.70 4.54 -0.80
CA LYS A 111 -15.85 4.65 -1.71
C LYS A 111 -17.13 5.15 -1.03
N ALA A 112 -17.41 4.68 0.19
CA ALA A 112 -18.62 5.08 0.93
C ALA A 112 -18.55 6.56 1.30
N THR A 113 -17.39 7.03 1.74
CA THR A 113 -17.12 8.45 2.05
C THR A 113 -17.26 9.31 0.80
N ARG A 114 -16.66 8.92 -0.34
CA ARG A 114 -16.79 9.68 -1.60
C ARG A 114 -18.25 9.81 -2.04
N VAL A 115 -19.01 8.71 -2.00
CA VAL A 115 -20.45 8.73 -2.35
C VAL A 115 -21.24 9.62 -1.40
N GLY A 116 -21.01 9.53 -0.10
CA GLY A 116 -21.68 10.37 0.91
C GLY A 116 -21.39 11.85 0.73
N LEU A 117 -20.12 12.21 0.46
CA LEU A 117 -19.73 13.59 0.19
C LEU A 117 -20.35 14.12 -1.10
N LYS A 118 -20.38 13.32 -2.17
CA LYS A 118 -21.02 13.71 -3.43
C LYS A 118 -22.48 14.05 -3.24
N LEU A 119 -23.22 13.18 -2.57
CA LEU A 119 -24.65 13.43 -2.26
C LEU A 119 -24.84 14.70 -1.42
N ARG A 120 -23.98 14.94 -0.45
CA ARG A 120 -24.01 16.14 0.37
C ARG A 120 -23.73 17.40 -0.47
N PHE A 121 -22.69 17.43 -1.28
CA PHE A 121 -22.32 18.60 -2.09
C PHE A 121 -23.36 18.90 -3.14
N GLU A 122 -23.95 17.89 -3.78
CA GLU A 122 -25.08 18.05 -4.69
C GLU A 122 -26.33 18.63 -3.99
N ALA A 123 -26.60 18.21 -2.75
CA ALA A 123 -27.68 18.77 -1.96
C ALA A 123 -27.43 20.23 -1.59
N GLU A 124 -26.21 20.56 -1.16
CA GLU A 124 -25.81 21.95 -0.87
C GLU A 124 -25.94 22.84 -2.12
N GLN A 125 -25.54 22.34 -3.31
CA GLN A 125 -25.70 23.03 -4.59
C GLN A 125 -27.16 23.29 -4.93
N ARG A 126 -28.04 22.28 -4.77
CA ARG A 126 -29.49 22.45 -4.99
C ARG A 126 -30.13 23.47 -4.04
N MET A 127 -29.55 23.66 -2.85
CA MET A 127 -29.98 24.65 -1.88
C MET A 127 -29.35 26.05 -2.13
N GLY A 128 -28.65 26.25 -3.24
CA GLY A 128 -28.09 27.52 -3.65
C GLY A 128 -26.80 27.91 -2.96
N LYS A 129 -26.13 26.99 -2.24
CA LYS A 129 -24.79 27.24 -1.73
C LYS A 129 -23.76 27.20 -2.86
N THR A 130 -22.71 27.99 -2.73
CA THR A 130 -21.58 28.04 -3.67
C THR A 130 -20.29 27.48 -3.07
N GLU A 131 -20.21 27.41 -1.76
CA GLU A 131 -19.04 26.97 -1.01
C GLU A 131 -19.39 25.86 -0.02
N THR A 132 -18.41 25.02 0.28
CA THR A 132 -18.47 23.93 1.25
C THR A 132 -17.14 23.76 1.95
N ILE A 133 -17.11 22.95 2.99
CA ILE A 133 -15.88 22.59 3.72
C ILE A 133 -15.78 21.05 3.72
N LEU A 134 -14.68 20.55 3.19
CA LEU A 134 -14.26 19.18 3.39
C LEU A 134 -13.46 19.08 4.70
N TRP A 135 -13.85 18.20 5.59
CA TRP A 135 -13.11 17.87 6.80
C TRP A 135 -12.45 16.51 6.65
N GLN A 136 -11.14 16.45 6.93
CA GLN A 136 -10.38 15.22 6.93
C GLN A 136 -9.38 15.23 8.08
N ASP A 137 -9.49 14.26 9.00
CA ASP A 137 -8.60 14.11 10.18
C ASP A 137 -8.39 15.40 11.01
N GLY A 138 -9.46 16.18 11.16
CA GLY A 138 -9.44 17.44 11.90
C GLY A 138 -8.91 18.65 11.11
N VAL A 139 -8.50 18.45 9.84
CA VAL A 139 -8.10 19.51 8.92
C VAL A 139 -9.28 19.92 8.05
N SER A 140 -9.48 21.23 7.86
CA SER A 140 -10.55 21.78 7.03
C SER A 140 -10.01 22.29 5.70
N PHE A 141 -10.68 21.92 4.61
CA PHE A 141 -10.39 22.38 3.26
C PHE A 141 -11.62 23.13 2.72
N PRO A 142 -11.59 24.47 2.71
CA PRO A 142 -12.65 25.25 2.08
C PRO A 142 -12.55 25.12 0.56
N LEU A 143 -13.67 24.80 -0.09
CA LEU A 143 -13.76 24.55 -1.52
C LEU A 143 -15.02 25.21 -2.09
N THR A 144 -15.00 25.59 -3.37
CA THR A 144 -16.25 25.78 -4.08
C THR A 144 -16.95 24.41 -4.25
N ILE A 145 -18.28 24.40 -4.32
CA ILE A 145 -19.01 23.13 -4.52
C ILE A 145 -18.66 22.52 -5.89
N SER A 146 -18.37 23.36 -6.89
CA SER A 146 -17.93 22.89 -8.20
C SER A 146 -16.59 22.16 -8.13
N ASP A 147 -15.59 22.74 -7.43
CA ASP A 147 -14.30 22.11 -7.27
C ASP A 147 -14.38 20.84 -6.41
N ALA A 148 -15.21 20.85 -5.37
CA ALA A 148 -15.42 19.69 -4.51
C ALA A 148 -16.05 18.50 -5.28
N LEU A 149 -17.01 18.75 -6.16
CA LEU A 149 -17.60 17.74 -7.04
C LEU A 149 -16.58 17.23 -8.07
N LEU A 150 -15.84 18.12 -8.70
CA LEU A 150 -14.79 17.76 -9.67
C LEU A 150 -13.69 16.93 -9.02
N MET A 151 -13.29 17.29 -7.80
CA MET A 151 -12.35 16.50 -7.00
C MET A 151 -12.87 15.07 -6.78
N LEU A 152 -14.13 14.90 -6.35
CA LEU A 152 -14.71 13.57 -6.11
C LEU A 152 -14.82 12.75 -7.40
N ASP A 153 -15.18 13.37 -8.53
CA ASP A 153 -15.22 12.70 -9.83
C ASP A 153 -13.81 12.25 -10.26
N SER A 154 -12.80 13.09 -10.05
CA SER A 154 -11.40 12.75 -10.32
C SER A 154 -10.91 11.59 -9.47
N LEU A 155 -11.26 11.58 -8.17
CA LEU A 155 -10.92 10.49 -7.25
C LEU A 155 -11.63 9.18 -7.62
N GLU A 156 -12.87 9.23 -8.09
CA GLU A 156 -13.59 8.03 -8.53
C GLU A 156 -12.98 7.43 -9.79
N LEU A 157 -12.59 8.26 -10.76
CA LEU A 157 -11.86 7.83 -11.96
C LEU A 157 -10.49 7.24 -11.61
N TYR A 158 -9.76 7.89 -10.71
CA TYR A 158 -8.49 7.36 -10.22
C TYR A 158 -8.65 5.97 -9.57
N ALA A 159 -9.60 5.85 -8.64
CA ALA A 159 -9.88 4.58 -7.96
C ALA A 159 -10.31 3.48 -8.93
N SER A 160 -11.13 3.82 -9.94
CA SER A 160 -11.53 2.89 -11.00
C SER A 160 -10.34 2.41 -11.82
N ASN A 161 -9.45 3.31 -12.23
CA ASN A 161 -8.24 2.97 -12.98
C ASN A 161 -7.28 2.09 -12.15
N CYS A 162 -7.14 2.36 -10.84
CA CYS A 162 -6.38 1.51 -9.94
C CYS A 162 -6.96 0.11 -9.87
N TYR A 163 -8.29 0.00 -9.70
CA TYR A 163 -9.00 -1.28 -9.69
C TYR A 163 -8.78 -2.06 -11.00
N ASP A 164 -8.94 -1.42 -12.16
CA ASP A 164 -8.73 -2.05 -13.46
C ASP A 164 -7.30 -2.55 -13.62
N THR A 165 -6.30 -1.78 -13.17
CA THR A 165 -4.89 -2.19 -13.15
C THR A 165 -4.69 -3.41 -12.27
N THR A 166 -5.27 -3.44 -11.07
CA THR A 166 -5.24 -4.58 -10.16
C THR A 166 -5.84 -5.81 -10.80
N GLN A 167 -7.01 -5.70 -11.45
CA GLN A 167 -7.65 -6.82 -12.14
C GLN A 167 -6.81 -7.35 -13.31
N MET A 168 -6.15 -6.45 -14.04
CA MET A 168 -5.19 -6.82 -15.09
C MET A 168 -4.02 -7.63 -14.51
N HIS A 169 -3.42 -7.18 -13.40
CA HIS A 169 -2.35 -7.92 -12.73
C HIS A 169 -2.80 -9.29 -12.25
N ILE A 170 -3.98 -9.39 -11.65
CA ILE A 170 -4.57 -10.67 -11.21
C ILE A 170 -4.74 -11.63 -12.41
N ALA A 171 -5.29 -11.12 -13.52
CA ALA A 171 -5.48 -11.91 -14.73
C ALA A 171 -4.16 -12.39 -15.33
N ASN A 172 -3.15 -11.53 -15.36
CA ASN A 172 -1.81 -11.85 -15.87
C ASN A 172 -1.09 -12.85 -14.96
N ALA A 173 -1.13 -12.64 -13.63
CA ALA A 173 -0.51 -13.55 -12.66
C ALA A 173 -1.03 -14.98 -12.78
N LYS A 174 -2.33 -15.16 -13.05
CA LYS A 174 -2.94 -16.49 -13.27
C LYS A 174 -2.44 -17.20 -14.52
N LYS A 175 -1.97 -16.46 -15.52
CA LYS A 175 -1.47 -16.99 -16.79
C LYS A 175 0.01 -17.36 -16.77
N LEU A 176 0.78 -16.95 -15.75
CA LEU A 176 2.21 -17.27 -15.67
C LEU A 176 2.42 -18.78 -15.55
N GLU A 177 3.36 -19.31 -16.29
CA GLU A 177 3.57 -20.76 -16.42
C GLU A 177 4.86 -21.23 -15.74
N SER A 178 5.72 -20.32 -15.30
CA SER A 178 6.96 -20.65 -14.61
C SER A 178 7.18 -19.85 -13.33
N VAL A 179 7.94 -20.43 -12.40
CA VAL A 179 8.36 -19.74 -11.17
C VAL A 179 9.27 -18.55 -11.48
N GLU A 180 10.05 -18.62 -12.56
CA GLU A 180 10.93 -17.53 -13.00
C GLU A 180 10.11 -16.33 -13.49
N ASP A 181 9.06 -16.57 -14.29
CA ASP A 181 8.16 -15.49 -14.73
C ASP A 181 7.47 -14.81 -13.54
N ILE A 182 7.08 -15.60 -12.51
CA ILE A 182 6.47 -15.07 -11.29
C ILE A 182 7.45 -14.17 -10.52
N LYS A 183 8.71 -14.58 -10.39
CA LYS A 183 9.73 -13.79 -9.70
C LYS A 183 10.03 -12.47 -10.41
N ASN A 184 10.00 -12.47 -11.73
CA ASN A 184 10.28 -11.30 -12.56
C ASN A 184 9.05 -10.42 -12.81
N TYR A 185 7.87 -10.83 -12.36
CA TYR A 185 6.62 -10.09 -12.58
C TYR A 185 6.54 -8.84 -11.71
N ASP A 186 6.53 -7.68 -12.34
CA ASP A 186 6.35 -6.41 -11.63
C ASP A 186 4.85 -6.08 -11.47
N HIS A 187 4.31 -6.44 -10.34
CA HIS A 187 2.92 -6.18 -9.96
C HIS A 187 2.64 -4.74 -9.51
N ARG A 188 3.63 -3.85 -9.52
CA ARG A 188 3.51 -2.46 -9.08
C ARG A 188 3.45 -1.48 -10.25
N SER A 189 3.69 -1.97 -11.47
CA SER A 189 3.68 -1.15 -12.67
C SER A 189 2.27 -0.84 -13.17
N GLY A 190 2.12 0.21 -13.95
CA GLY A 190 0.88 0.54 -14.65
C GLY A 190 -0.22 1.20 -13.83
N TYR A 191 -0.05 1.38 -12.51
CA TYR A 191 -0.98 2.17 -11.71
C TYR A 191 -0.90 3.65 -12.11
N PRO A 192 -2.05 4.37 -12.08
CA PRO A 192 -2.06 5.79 -12.40
C PRO A 192 -1.23 6.59 -11.41
N GLU A 193 -0.71 7.73 -11.86
CA GLU A 193 -0.05 8.69 -10.98
C GLU A 193 -1.02 9.23 -9.93
N LYS A 194 -0.53 9.43 -8.70
CA LYS A 194 -1.32 9.99 -7.60
C LYS A 194 -1.86 11.37 -7.95
N ILE A 195 -3.14 11.59 -7.65
CA ILE A 195 -3.79 12.88 -7.82
C ILE A 195 -3.23 13.88 -6.79
N ARG A 196 -2.96 15.08 -7.27
CA ARG A 196 -2.58 16.24 -6.45
C ARG A 196 -3.54 17.38 -6.75
N LEU A 197 -4.21 17.86 -5.70
CA LEU A 197 -5.26 18.87 -5.75
C LEU A 197 -4.87 20.11 -4.93
#